data_d0423a25d70a6a609ac5236f46d761b7
#
_entry.id   d0423a25d70a6a609ac5236f46d761b7
#
_cell.length_a   1.000
_cell.length_b   1.000
_cell.length_c   1.000
_cell.angle_alpha   90.00
_cell.angle_beta   90.00
_cell.angle_gamma   90.00
#
_symmetry.space_group_name_H-M   'P 1'
#
loop_
_entity.id
_entity.type
_entity.pdbx_description
1 polymer ?
#
loop_
_entity_poly.entity_id
_entity_poly.type
_entity_poly.pdbx_seq_one_letter_code
_entity_poly.pdbx_strand_id
1 'polypeptide(L)'
;LALSDAEKVIELKPDFVKGYGRKGAALFGKGEFELAKKAYEDGLKVDAANDTCKDGIKECEQKLSGDDEESKEFTKMFSDPQLLGKLATNPKTRAYLQQPDFMKMFAEIQKDSNALQKHMNDPRVMDLLSVALGVNVMGGEDFQNQNQAPPAQQQQQQTRAPEPAKPKTTKTPEEIKKEEEAKLPENKRKALKLKEEGNAFYKKREFDDAVKKYEEAIESDPTDPTYXNNRAAVRFEQGEFDKCIEDCEKSIEVGRENRSDYRIIAKAMARKASAYEKMDNLTGAIEWYQRSLTEHREASTLNKLNSCEKKLKDKETQEYLNPELGEKARDEGNELFKNQDFPNAVAKYTEAIKRNPNDHKSYSNRSACYTKLAAFNEALKDAEKCIEIDPTFVKGYSRKGHVEFFTKQYDKALETYQAGLTIDPANEELKDGARRCVMEQNKAASGMLTEEELKARQESAMKDPEIQNILADPVMNQVLRDMSENPKAAMEHQKNPMIMAKVRKLINAGIVQTR
;
A
#
# COMPACT_ATOMS: atom_id res chain seq x y z
N LEU A 1 11.31 14.28 2.26
CA LEU A 1 12.09 15.54 2.14
C LEU A 1 11.85 16.23 0.79
N ALA A 2 12.23 15.65 -0.34
CA ALA A 2 12.11 16.29 -1.67
C ALA A 2 10.68 16.80 -1.98
N LEU A 3 9.64 16.04 -1.63
CA LEU A 3 8.24 16.46 -1.84
C LEU A 3 7.89 17.66 -0.95
N SER A 4 8.19 17.56 0.34
CA SER A 4 7.96 18.63 1.32
C SER A 4 8.70 19.91 0.95
N ASP A 5 9.95 19.77 0.50
CA ASP A 5 10.78 20.91 0.07
C ASP A 5 10.19 21.58 -1.18
N ALA A 6 9.73 20.78 -2.14
CA ALA A 6 9.08 21.28 -3.36
C ALA A 6 7.78 22.02 -3.05
N GLU A 7 6.97 21.48 -2.12
CA GLU A 7 5.71 22.10 -1.65
C GLU A 7 6.00 23.45 -0.97
N LYS A 8 7.04 23.49 -0.15
CA LYS A 8 7.44 24.73 0.52
C LYS A 8 7.93 25.79 -0.48
N VAL A 9 8.65 25.37 -1.52
CA VAL A 9 9.06 26.26 -2.61
C VAL A 9 7.83 26.84 -3.33
N ILE A 10 6.83 26.02 -3.62
CA ILE A 10 5.57 26.47 -4.27
C ILE A 10 4.81 27.43 -3.35
N GLU A 11 4.75 27.14 -2.05
CA GLU A 11 4.10 28.01 -1.05
C GLU A 11 4.76 29.39 -1.00
N LEU A 12 6.11 29.44 -0.99
CA LEU A 12 6.88 30.68 -0.91
C LEU A 12 6.89 31.46 -2.23
N LYS A 13 6.86 30.73 -3.35
CA LYS A 13 6.91 31.36 -4.68
C LYS A 13 6.05 30.56 -5.67
N PRO A 14 4.74 30.83 -5.71
CA PRO A 14 3.78 30.08 -6.56
C PRO A 14 4.02 30.22 -8.07
N ASP A 15 4.76 31.23 -8.51
CA ASP A 15 5.11 31.47 -9.92
C ASP A 15 6.44 30.82 -10.34
N PHE A 16 7.06 30.04 -9.45
CA PHE A 16 8.35 29.39 -9.72
C PHE A 16 8.11 27.97 -10.26
N VAL A 17 8.08 27.86 -11.60
CA VAL A 17 7.72 26.60 -12.30
C VAL A 17 8.59 25.40 -11.87
N LYS A 18 9.87 25.62 -11.53
CA LYS A 18 10.78 24.55 -11.08
C LYS A 18 10.29 23.86 -9.79
N GLY A 19 9.52 24.56 -8.94
CA GLY A 19 8.89 23.98 -7.75
C GLY A 19 7.93 22.86 -8.12
N TYR A 20 7.09 23.13 -9.11
CA TYR A 20 6.11 22.15 -9.62
C TYR A 20 6.81 20.96 -10.32
N GLY A 21 7.85 21.23 -11.10
CA GLY A 21 8.65 20.17 -11.71
C GLY A 21 9.28 19.24 -10.69
N ARG A 22 9.84 19.80 -9.60
CA ARG A 22 10.41 19.03 -8.48
C ARG A 22 9.34 18.23 -7.73
N LYS A 23 8.16 18.83 -7.51
CA LYS A 23 7.01 18.15 -6.89
C LYS A 23 6.57 16.95 -7.73
N GLY A 24 6.43 17.17 -9.05
CA GLY A 24 6.07 16.11 -9.99
C GLY A 24 7.09 14.97 -9.98
N ALA A 25 8.38 15.29 -10.04
CA ALA A 25 9.46 14.30 -10.01
C ALA A 25 9.47 13.50 -8.70
N ALA A 26 9.24 14.14 -7.55
CA ALA A 26 9.19 13.48 -6.25
C ALA A 26 8.00 12.51 -6.15
N LEU A 27 6.83 12.93 -6.65
CA LEU A 27 5.61 12.09 -6.69
C LEU A 27 5.79 10.92 -7.67
N PHE A 28 6.39 11.17 -8.83
CA PHE A 28 6.72 10.15 -9.83
C PHE A 28 7.63 9.08 -9.22
N GLY A 29 8.68 9.51 -8.50
CA GLY A 29 9.61 8.59 -7.81
C GLY A 29 8.95 7.77 -6.69
N LYS A 30 7.81 8.24 -6.15
CA LYS A 30 7.00 7.49 -5.18
C LYS A 30 5.99 6.53 -5.84
N GLY A 31 5.87 6.57 -7.17
CA GLY A 31 4.89 5.79 -7.91
C GLY A 31 3.48 6.41 -7.92
N GLU A 32 3.34 7.64 -7.44
CA GLU A 32 2.07 8.37 -7.38
C GLU A 32 1.83 9.14 -8.69
N PHE A 33 1.67 8.39 -9.81
CA PHE A 33 1.69 8.92 -11.17
C PHE A 33 0.56 9.92 -11.48
N GLU A 34 -0.63 9.71 -10.95
CA GLU A 34 -1.77 10.65 -11.10
C GLU A 34 -1.46 12.01 -10.44
N LEU A 35 -0.94 11.96 -9.21
CA LEU A 35 -0.58 13.18 -8.47
C LEU A 35 0.64 13.87 -9.10
N ALA A 36 1.58 13.08 -9.62
CA ALA A 36 2.75 13.62 -10.33
C ALA A 36 2.30 14.36 -11.60
N LYS A 37 1.40 13.75 -12.38
CA LYS A 37 0.83 14.38 -13.58
C LYS A 37 0.18 15.71 -13.24
N LYS A 38 -0.65 15.74 -12.20
CA LYS A 38 -1.33 16.95 -11.72
C LYS A 38 -0.32 18.04 -11.33
N ALA A 39 0.76 17.68 -10.63
CA ALA A 39 1.80 18.64 -10.26
C ALA A 39 2.49 19.25 -11.48
N TYR A 40 2.78 18.45 -12.50
CA TYR A 40 3.35 18.95 -13.76
C TYR A 40 2.36 19.83 -14.53
N GLU A 41 1.07 19.48 -14.56
CA GLU A 41 0.00 20.29 -15.16
C GLU A 41 -0.11 21.65 -14.48
N ASP A 42 -0.02 21.70 -13.15
CA ASP A 42 -0.01 22.95 -12.40
C ASP A 42 1.23 23.80 -12.76
N GLY A 43 2.37 23.15 -12.99
CA GLY A 43 3.57 23.82 -13.50
C GLY A 43 3.36 24.45 -14.88
N LEU A 44 2.61 23.78 -15.78
CA LEU A 44 2.29 24.31 -17.11
C LEU A 44 1.30 25.49 -17.05
N LYS A 45 0.51 25.63 -15.99
CA LYS A 45 -0.33 26.81 -15.76
C LYS A 45 0.53 28.04 -15.48
N VAL A 46 1.71 27.83 -14.88
CA VAL A 46 2.68 28.89 -14.57
C VAL A 46 3.54 29.22 -15.80
N ASP A 47 4.02 28.20 -16.51
CA ASP A 47 4.83 28.34 -17.73
C ASP A 47 4.45 27.26 -18.73
N ALA A 48 3.59 27.60 -19.66
CA ALA A 48 3.04 26.68 -20.68
C ALA A 48 4.12 26.14 -21.64
N ALA A 49 5.29 26.76 -21.70
CA ALA A 49 6.38 26.34 -22.58
C ALA A 49 7.36 25.37 -21.86
N ASN A 50 7.18 25.11 -20.58
CA ASN A 50 8.14 24.35 -19.77
C ASN A 50 8.26 22.89 -20.21
N ASP A 51 9.39 22.54 -20.80
CA ASP A 51 9.64 21.21 -21.37
C ASP A 51 9.70 20.12 -20.28
N THR A 52 10.30 20.43 -19.10
CA THR A 52 10.38 19.47 -17.97
C THR A 52 8.97 19.01 -17.55
N CYS A 53 8.01 19.94 -17.47
CA CYS A 53 6.64 19.62 -17.11
C CYS A 53 5.93 18.84 -18.22
N LYS A 54 6.14 19.20 -19.49
CA LYS A 54 5.57 18.47 -20.64
C LYS A 54 6.07 17.03 -20.69
N ASP A 55 7.38 16.84 -20.55
CA ASP A 55 8.00 15.52 -20.57
C ASP A 55 7.51 14.68 -19.36
N GLY A 56 7.44 15.32 -18.19
CA GLY A 56 6.93 14.68 -16.98
C GLY A 56 5.49 14.17 -17.12
N ILE A 57 4.60 14.94 -17.77
CA ILE A 57 3.22 14.53 -18.06
C ILE A 57 3.23 13.31 -18.97
N LYS A 58 4.03 13.37 -20.05
CA LYS A 58 4.14 12.27 -21.02
C LYS A 58 4.59 10.97 -20.34
N GLU A 59 5.61 11.06 -19.47
CA GLU A 59 6.11 9.91 -18.70
C GLU A 59 5.03 9.35 -17.76
N CYS A 60 4.29 10.24 -17.09
CA CYS A 60 3.17 9.82 -16.22
C CYS A 60 2.10 9.10 -17.03
N GLU A 61 1.74 9.62 -18.18
CA GLU A 61 0.74 9.02 -19.08
C GLU A 61 1.19 7.63 -19.57
N GLN A 62 2.47 7.48 -19.90
CA GLN A 62 3.03 6.18 -20.29
C GLN A 62 2.91 5.15 -19.15
N LYS A 63 3.24 5.57 -17.93
CA LYS A 63 3.12 4.69 -16.73
C LYS A 63 1.65 4.34 -16.44
N LEU A 64 0.75 5.30 -16.59
CA LEU A 64 -0.69 5.10 -16.31
C LEU A 64 -1.37 4.24 -17.40
N SER A 65 -0.92 4.35 -18.65
CA SER A 65 -1.45 3.55 -19.76
C SER A 65 -0.88 2.13 -19.81
N GLY A 66 0.22 1.86 -19.09
CA GLY A 66 0.92 0.59 -19.15
C GLY A 66 1.66 0.36 -20.48
N ASP A 67 1.88 1.42 -21.25
CA ASP A 67 2.51 1.34 -22.58
C ASP A 67 4.04 1.51 -22.55
N ASP A 68 4.63 1.68 -21.36
CA ASP A 68 6.07 1.79 -21.21
C ASP A 68 6.74 0.42 -21.44
N GLU A 69 8.00 0.45 -21.87
CA GLU A 69 8.78 -0.77 -22.17
C GLU A 69 8.89 -1.70 -20.95
N GLU A 70 9.02 -1.14 -19.75
CA GLU A 70 9.07 -1.93 -18.50
C GLU A 70 7.77 -2.71 -18.28
N SER A 71 6.61 -2.05 -18.50
CA SER A 71 5.29 -2.70 -18.37
C SER A 71 5.10 -3.79 -19.41
N LYS A 72 5.58 -3.58 -20.63
CA LYS A 72 5.53 -4.57 -21.71
C LYS A 72 6.40 -5.78 -21.39
N GLU A 73 7.64 -5.55 -20.93
CA GLU A 73 8.56 -6.63 -20.51
C GLU A 73 7.99 -7.41 -19.32
N PHE A 74 7.42 -6.69 -18.36
CA PHE A 74 6.76 -7.26 -17.20
C PHE A 74 5.60 -8.17 -17.63
N THR A 75 4.70 -7.64 -18.46
CA THR A 75 3.53 -8.39 -18.95
C THR A 75 3.99 -9.66 -19.69
N LYS A 76 5.02 -9.54 -20.52
CA LYS A 76 5.61 -10.66 -21.26
C LYS A 76 6.13 -11.74 -20.29
N MET A 77 6.84 -11.33 -19.22
CA MET A 77 7.40 -12.24 -18.20
C MET A 77 6.28 -13.00 -17.47
N PHE A 78 5.22 -12.32 -17.06
CA PHE A 78 4.11 -12.94 -16.32
C PHE A 78 3.14 -13.70 -17.22
N SER A 79 3.16 -13.45 -18.53
CA SER A 79 2.37 -14.18 -19.53
C SER A 79 3.12 -15.38 -20.13
N ASP A 80 4.35 -15.62 -19.70
CA ASP A 80 5.16 -16.78 -20.14
C ASP A 80 4.43 -18.08 -19.78
N PRO A 81 4.06 -18.92 -20.77
CA PRO A 81 3.41 -20.20 -20.48
C PRO A 81 4.23 -21.11 -19.56
N GLN A 82 5.55 -20.95 -19.54
CA GLN A 82 6.45 -21.75 -18.70
C GLN A 82 6.43 -21.31 -17.23
N LEU A 83 5.97 -20.10 -16.93
CA LEU A 83 5.96 -19.57 -15.56
C LEU A 83 5.10 -20.43 -14.62
N LEU A 84 3.93 -20.85 -15.09
CA LEU A 84 3.05 -21.71 -14.29
C LEU A 84 3.73 -23.05 -13.95
N GLY A 85 4.48 -23.60 -14.89
CA GLY A 85 5.28 -24.81 -14.68
C GLY A 85 6.39 -24.58 -13.65
N LYS A 86 7.07 -23.44 -13.72
CA LYS A 86 8.12 -23.05 -12.77
C LYS A 86 7.54 -22.90 -11.36
N LEU A 87 6.36 -22.28 -11.24
CA LEU A 87 5.64 -22.14 -9.97
C LEU A 87 5.22 -23.50 -9.39
N ALA A 88 4.81 -24.44 -10.25
CA ALA A 88 4.39 -25.79 -9.86
C ALA A 88 5.57 -26.67 -9.41
N THR A 89 6.77 -26.44 -9.93
CA THR A 89 7.96 -27.19 -9.55
C THR A 89 8.67 -26.63 -8.31
N ASN A 90 8.46 -25.36 -7.99
CA ASN A 90 9.05 -24.71 -6.81
C ASN A 90 8.28 -25.12 -5.55
N PRO A 91 8.96 -25.66 -4.51
CA PRO A 91 8.28 -26.16 -3.30
C PRO A 91 7.41 -25.12 -2.57
N LYS A 92 7.83 -23.87 -2.52
CA LYS A 92 7.10 -22.79 -1.85
C LYS A 92 5.83 -22.40 -2.64
N THR A 93 5.99 -22.13 -3.93
CA THR A 93 4.88 -21.61 -4.76
C THR A 93 3.88 -22.67 -5.20
N ARG A 94 4.28 -23.97 -5.20
CA ARG A 94 3.36 -25.08 -5.53
C ARG A 94 2.10 -25.04 -4.68
N ALA A 95 2.25 -24.81 -3.37
CA ALA A 95 1.13 -24.77 -2.43
C ALA A 95 0.18 -23.59 -2.71
N TYR A 96 0.72 -22.49 -3.24
CA TYR A 96 -0.07 -21.27 -3.55
C TYR A 96 -1.00 -21.51 -4.74
N LEU A 97 -0.62 -22.36 -5.69
CA LEU A 97 -1.44 -22.66 -6.88
C LEU A 97 -2.76 -23.37 -6.54
N GLN A 98 -2.86 -23.94 -5.33
CA GLN A 98 -4.09 -24.58 -4.84
C GLN A 98 -5.01 -23.58 -4.10
N GLN A 99 -4.57 -22.32 -3.94
CA GLN A 99 -5.31 -21.30 -3.22
C GLN A 99 -6.07 -20.40 -4.21
N PRO A 100 -7.42 -20.40 -4.18
CA PRO A 100 -8.22 -19.61 -5.15
C PRO A 100 -7.92 -18.11 -5.12
N ASP A 101 -7.65 -17.55 -3.95
CA ASP A 101 -7.30 -16.14 -3.77
C ASP A 101 -5.95 -15.81 -4.42
N PHE A 102 -4.97 -16.71 -4.31
CA PHE A 102 -3.66 -16.55 -4.97
C PHE A 102 -3.83 -16.60 -6.50
N MET A 103 -4.61 -17.55 -7.00
CA MET A 103 -4.85 -17.70 -8.45
C MET A 103 -5.56 -16.47 -9.03
N LYS A 104 -6.49 -15.87 -8.27
CA LYS A 104 -7.16 -14.63 -8.66
C LYS A 104 -6.16 -13.47 -8.72
N MET A 105 -5.35 -13.30 -7.67
CA MET A 105 -4.28 -12.30 -7.60
C MET A 105 -3.29 -12.46 -8.76
N PHE A 106 -2.84 -13.69 -9.02
CA PHE A 106 -1.91 -14.02 -10.12
C PHE A 106 -2.51 -13.63 -11.48
N ALA A 107 -3.79 -13.95 -11.71
CA ALA A 107 -4.50 -13.59 -12.95
C ALA A 107 -4.61 -12.06 -13.11
N GLU A 108 -4.82 -11.31 -12.02
CA GLU A 108 -4.85 -9.84 -12.03
C GLU A 108 -3.49 -9.26 -12.42
N ILE A 109 -2.40 -9.81 -11.85
CA ILE A 109 -1.01 -9.39 -12.14
C ILE A 109 -0.66 -9.69 -13.61
N GLN A 110 -1.11 -10.82 -14.15
CA GLN A 110 -0.89 -11.18 -15.56
C GLN A 110 -1.54 -10.19 -16.53
N LYS A 111 -2.68 -9.61 -16.15
CA LYS A 111 -3.43 -8.68 -17.01
C LYS A 111 -2.94 -7.23 -16.91
N ASP A 112 -2.43 -6.83 -15.76
CA ASP A 112 -2.10 -5.44 -15.47
C ASP A 112 -0.86 -5.36 -14.56
N SER A 113 0.21 -4.79 -15.08
CA SER A 113 1.46 -4.59 -14.34
C SER A 113 1.26 -3.76 -13.05
N ASN A 114 0.28 -2.85 -13.04
CA ASN A 114 -0.03 -2.02 -11.88
C ASN A 114 -0.68 -2.85 -10.74
N ALA A 115 -1.28 -4.00 -11.06
CA ALA A 115 -1.85 -4.90 -10.05
C ALA A 115 -0.77 -5.46 -9.12
N LEU A 116 0.48 -5.57 -9.57
CA LEU A 116 1.59 -5.99 -8.72
C LEU A 116 1.75 -5.08 -7.51
N GLN A 117 1.72 -3.76 -7.72
CA GLN A 117 1.85 -2.77 -6.63
C GLN A 117 0.71 -2.91 -5.60
N LYS A 118 -0.49 -3.16 -6.10
CA LYS A 118 -1.69 -3.37 -5.26
C LYS A 118 -1.51 -4.56 -4.31
N HIS A 119 -0.82 -5.60 -4.78
CA HIS A 119 -0.66 -6.85 -4.03
C HIS A 119 0.72 -7.01 -3.36
N MET A 120 1.59 -6.00 -3.38
CA MET A 120 2.96 -6.05 -2.82
C MET A 120 3.02 -6.37 -1.32
N ASN A 121 1.92 -6.14 -0.60
CA ASN A 121 1.84 -6.47 0.83
C ASN A 121 1.57 -7.96 1.10
N ASP A 122 1.21 -8.72 0.07
CA ASP A 122 1.04 -10.17 0.20
C ASP A 122 2.43 -10.84 0.10
N PRO A 123 2.87 -11.56 1.14
CA PRO A 123 4.21 -12.18 1.13
C PRO A 123 4.43 -13.18 -0.01
N ARG A 124 3.35 -13.78 -0.54
CA ARG A 124 3.41 -14.71 -1.65
C ARG A 124 3.85 -14.04 -2.97
N VAL A 125 3.66 -12.72 -3.08
CA VAL A 125 4.08 -11.93 -4.26
C VAL A 125 5.61 -11.92 -4.39
N MET A 126 6.34 -11.87 -3.28
CA MET A 126 7.81 -11.92 -3.30
C MET A 126 8.32 -13.27 -3.82
N ASP A 127 7.68 -14.35 -3.40
CA ASP A 127 8.01 -15.70 -3.88
C ASP A 127 7.66 -15.85 -5.38
N LEU A 128 6.52 -15.29 -5.81
CA LEU A 128 6.10 -15.25 -7.22
C LEU A 128 7.15 -14.51 -8.08
N LEU A 129 7.58 -13.33 -7.63
CA LEU A 129 8.61 -12.52 -8.30
C LEU A 129 9.95 -13.27 -8.39
N SER A 130 10.33 -13.92 -7.30
CA SER A 130 11.56 -14.72 -7.24
C SER A 130 11.59 -15.80 -8.35
N VAL A 131 10.48 -16.53 -8.50
CA VAL A 131 10.34 -17.57 -9.52
C VAL A 131 10.28 -16.95 -10.93
N ALA A 132 9.53 -15.85 -11.11
CA ALA A 132 9.37 -15.18 -12.40
C ALA A 132 10.71 -14.62 -12.92
N LEU A 133 11.52 -14.02 -12.03
CA LEU A 133 12.83 -13.44 -12.35
C LEU A 133 13.95 -14.47 -12.39
N GLY A 134 13.70 -15.70 -11.93
CA GLY A 134 14.73 -16.74 -11.84
C GLY A 134 15.79 -16.43 -10.77
N VAL A 135 15.45 -15.61 -9.77
CA VAL A 135 16.37 -15.18 -8.71
C VAL A 135 15.92 -15.78 -7.36
N ASN A 136 16.83 -16.42 -6.66
CA ASN A 136 16.55 -16.89 -5.31
C ASN A 136 16.63 -15.71 -4.34
N VAL A 137 15.49 -15.10 -4.04
CA VAL A 137 15.39 -14.11 -2.97
C VAL A 137 15.29 -14.88 -1.66
N MET A 138 16.40 -15.03 -0.98
CA MET A 138 16.44 -15.66 0.34
C MET A 138 15.74 -14.77 1.35
N GLY A 139 14.57 -15.21 1.80
CA GLY A 139 13.90 -14.60 2.96
C GLY A 139 14.76 -14.78 4.21
N GLY A 140 14.64 -13.84 5.14
CA GLY A 140 15.53 -13.67 6.29
C GLY A 140 15.63 -14.82 7.30
N GLU A 141 15.12 -16.01 6.99
CA GLU A 141 15.17 -17.16 7.91
C GLU A 141 16.23 -18.23 7.53
N ASP A 142 16.87 -18.09 6.38
CA ASP A 142 17.79 -19.11 5.88
C ASP A 142 19.29 -18.84 6.12
N PHE A 143 19.63 -17.93 7.03
CA PHE A 143 21.04 -17.62 7.31
C PHE A 143 21.74 -18.62 8.24
N GLN A 144 21.06 -19.70 8.67
CA GLN A 144 21.66 -20.62 9.64
C GLN A 144 22.11 -21.97 9.09
N ASN A 145 22.00 -22.25 7.78
CA ASN A 145 22.36 -23.59 7.33
C ASN A 145 23.04 -23.62 5.94
N GLN A 146 24.23 -23.05 5.86
CA GLN A 146 25.09 -23.32 4.70
C GLN A 146 26.50 -23.70 5.15
N ASN A 147 26.62 -24.93 5.67
CA ASN A 147 27.89 -25.61 5.78
C ASN A 147 27.73 -27.10 5.50
N GLN A 148 27.16 -27.45 4.34
CA GLN A 148 27.28 -28.80 3.83
C GLN A 148 27.15 -28.78 2.30
N ALA A 149 28.23 -29.21 1.60
CA ALA A 149 28.26 -29.34 0.18
C ALA A 149 27.64 -30.69 -0.27
N PRO A 150 26.82 -30.70 -1.31
CA PRO A 150 26.34 -31.96 -1.90
C PRO A 150 27.25 -32.43 -3.02
N PRO A 151 27.28 -33.76 -3.28
CA PRO A 151 28.21 -34.35 -4.23
C PRO A 151 27.79 -34.21 -5.68
N ALA A 152 28.79 -34.22 -6.52
CA ALA A 152 28.72 -34.05 -7.96
C ALA A 152 27.98 -35.19 -8.67
N GLN A 153 27.17 -34.86 -9.65
CA GLN A 153 26.80 -35.80 -10.69
C GLN A 153 27.05 -35.18 -12.06
N GLN A 154 27.75 -35.98 -12.85
CA GLN A 154 28.22 -35.72 -14.22
C GLN A 154 27.06 -35.72 -15.25
N GLN A 155 27.15 -34.87 -16.27
CA GLN A 155 26.93 -35.35 -17.68
C GLN A 155 27.37 -34.29 -18.70
N GLN A 156 28.32 -34.64 -19.41
CA GLN A 156 28.66 -34.81 -20.86
C GLN A 156 28.39 -33.59 -21.77
N GLN A 157 29.47 -33.02 -22.15
CA GLN A 157 30.09 -32.70 -23.43
C GLN A 157 29.23 -32.22 -24.61
N GLN A 158 29.60 -31.04 -25.11
CA GLN A 158 29.93 -30.93 -26.53
C GLN A 158 30.98 -29.83 -26.75
N THR A 159 31.89 -30.13 -27.62
CA THR A 159 33.19 -29.51 -27.85
C THR A 159 33.16 -28.25 -28.71
N ARG A 160 33.93 -27.23 -28.31
CA ARG A 160 34.53 -26.25 -29.23
C ARG A 160 35.94 -25.91 -28.73
N ALA A 161 36.86 -25.81 -29.68
CA ALA A 161 38.30 -25.68 -29.44
C ALA A 161 38.71 -24.35 -28.80
N PRO A 162 39.79 -24.33 -28.01
CA PRO A 162 40.15 -23.18 -27.20
C PRO A 162 41.13 -22.21 -27.85
N GLU A 163 40.89 -20.93 -27.67
CA GLU A 163 41.94 -19.91 -27.81
C GLU A 163 42.81 -19.89 -26.54
N PRO A 164 44.10 -19.55 -26.68
CA PRO A 164 45.06 -19.68 -25.56
C PRO A 164 44.80 -18.64 -24.48
N ALA A 165 44.54 -19.13 -23.28
CA ALA A 165 44.33 -18.31 -22.09
C ALA A 165 45.66 -17.76 -21.57
N LYS A 166 45.65 -16.44 -21.26
CA LYS A 166 46.66 -15.80 -20.41
C LYS A 166 46.62 -16.44 -19.02
N PRO A 167 47.75 -16.59 -18.34
CA PRO A 167 47.76 -17.26 -17.03
C PRO A 167 46.99 -16.46 -16.00
N LYS A 168 45.87 -16.99 -15.52
CA LYS A 168 45.14 -16.48 -14.35
C LYS A 168 45.88 -16.95 -13.10
N THR A 169 46.48 -16.03 -12.37
CA THR A 169 46.96 -16.28 -11.03
C THR A 169 45.74 -16.64 -10.15
N THR A 170 45.62 -17.90 -9.79
CA THR A 170 44.57 -18.42 -8.92
C THR A 170 44.90 -18.15 -7.45
N LYS A 171 44.75 -16.88 -7.01
CA LYS A 171 44.81 -16.55 -5.57
C LYS A 171 43.38 -16.51 -5.04
N THR A 172 43.16 -17.16 -3.92
CA THR A 172 41.86 -17.11 -3.24
C THR A 172 41.58 -15.68 -2.73
N PRO A 173 40.32 -15.28 -2.56
CA PRO A 173 39.99 -13.95 -1.98
C PRO A 173 40.68 -13.71 -0.64
N GLU A 174 40.89 -14.74 0.18
CA GLU A 174 41.60 -14.64 1.48
C GLU A 174 43.09 -14.33 1.29
N GLU A 175 43.73 -14.93 0.31
CA GLU A 175 45.15 -14.69 0.00
C GLU A 175 45.35 -13.27 -0.50
N ILE A 176 44.44 -12.76 -1.38
CA ILE A 176 44.50 -11.39 -1.90
C ILE A 176 44.34 -10.41 -0.73
N LYS A 177 43.38 -10.68 0.18
CA LYS A 177 43.14 -9.84 1.38
C LYS A 177 44.39 -9.77 2.27
N LYS A 178 45.02 -10.92 2.57
CA LYS A 178 46.26 -11.01 3.36
C LYS A 178 47.39 -10.22 2.73
N GLU A 179 47.58 -10.32 1.40
CA GLU A 179 48.62 -9.55 0.68
C GLU A 179 48.38 -8.06 0.73
N GLU A 180 47.13 -7.62 0.61
CA GLU A 180 46.76 -6.21 0.70
C GLU A 180 46.98 -5.68 2.12
N GLU A 181 46.60 -6.46 3.13
CA GLU A 181 46.82 -6.12 4.55
C GLU A 181 48.31 -6.00 4.89
N ALA A 182 49.14 -6.89 4.32
CA ALA A 182 50.61 -6.86 4.51
C ALA A 182 51.26 -5.58 4.00
N LYS A 183 50.62 -4.89 3.04
CA LYS A 183 51.11 -3.62 2.47
C LYS A 183 50.72 -2.39 3.30
N LEU A 184 49.82 -2.55 4.29
CA LEU A 184 49.36 -1.42 5.12
C LEU A 184 50.42 -1.02 6.15
N PRO A 185 50.43 0.24 6.60
CA PRO A 185 51.26 0.66 7.73
C PRO A 185 51.00 -0.20 8.97
N GLU A 186 52.02 -0.33 9.82
CA GLU A 186 51.98 -1.20 11.00
C GLU A 186 50.82 -0.86 11.95
N ASN A 187 50.54 0.44 12.16
CA ASN A 187 49.43 0.90 13.00
C ASN A 187 48.10 0.43 12.48
N LYS A 188 47.89 0.45 11.14
CA LYS A 188 46.62 -0.01 10.50
C LYS A 188 46.49 -1.53 10.59
N ARG A 189 47.57 -2.27 10.39
CA ARG A 189 47.57 -3.74 10.54
C ARG A 189 47.21 -4.15 11.97
N LYS A 190 47.81 -3.45 12.97
CA LYS A 190 47.50 -3.65 14.37
C LYS A 190 46.03 -3.38 14.69
N ALA A 191 45.50 -2.26 14.18
CA ALA A 191 44.09 -1.87 14.37
C ALA A 191 43.13 -2.89 13.77
N LEU A 192 43.42 -3.40 12.58
CA LEU A 192 42.58 -4.44 11.90
C LEU A 192 42.53 -5.74 12.72
N LYS A 193 43.71 -6.17 13.27
CA LYS A 193 43.79 -7.35 14.13
C LYS A 193 42.94 -7.15 15.39
N LEU A 194 43.06 -5.99 16.03
CA LEU A 194 42.27 -5.63 17.22
C LEU A 194 40.78 -5.61 16.93
N LYS A 195 40.37 -5.11 15.75
CA LYS A 195 38.98 -5.16 15.28
C LYS A 195 38.49 -6.60 15.15
N GLU A 196 39.29 -7.50 14.60
CA GLU A 196 38.94 -8.92 14.48
C GLU A 196 38.78 -9.59 15.84
N GLU A 197 39.68 -9.27 16.79
CA GLU A 197 39.57 -9.72 18.18
C GLU A 197 38.30 -9.20 18.85
N GLY A 198 37.98 -7.90 18.62
CA GLY A 198 36.73 -7.29 19.11
C GLY A 198 35.49 -7.97 18.52
N ASN A 199 35.52 -8.27 17.22
CA ASN A 199 34.43 -9.00 16.54
C ASN A 199 34.24 -10.40 17.13
N ALA A 200 35.34 -11.08 17.49
CA ALA A 200 35.30 -12.41 18.12
C ALA A 200 34.63 -12.35 19.50
N PHE A 201 35.02 -11.36 20.32
CA PHE A 201 34.41 -11.12 21.64
C PHE A 201 32.92 -10.78 21.50
N TYR A 202 32.55 -9.92 20.51
CA TYR A 202 31.17 -9.56 20.25
C TYR A 202 30.31 -10.80 19.93
N LYS A 203 30.80 -11.70 19.09
CA LYS A 203 30.12 -12.96 18.75
C LYS A 203 29.86 -13.84 19.97
N LYS A 204 30.81 -13.83 20.94
CA LYS A 204 30.69 -14.57 22.19
C LYS A 204 29.83 -13.82 23.22
N ARG A 205 29.36 -12.61 22.88
CA ARG A 205 28.63 -11.71 23.80
C ARG A 205 29.45 -11.23 24.98
N GLU A 206 30.78 -11.25 24.84
CA GLU A 206 31.75 -10.71 25.81
C GLU A 206 31.94 -9.22 25.49
N PHE A 207 30.91 -8.42 25.83
CA PHE A 207 30.76 -7.05 25.35
C PHE A 207 31.84 -6.09 25.87
N ASP A 208 32.22 -6.22 27.16
CA ASP A 208 33.23 -5.33 27.74
C ASP A 208 34.60 -5.54 27.10
N ASP A 209 34.97 -6.78 26.80
CA ASP A 209 36.21 -7.09 26.12
C ASP A 209 36.18 -6.66 24.66
N ALA A 210 35.01 -6.77 23.98
CA ALA A 210 34.81 -6.25 22.64
C ALA A 210 35.04 -4.73 22.60
N VAL A 211 34.45 -3.98 23.55
CA VAL A 211 34.61 -2.52 23.65
C VAL A 211 36.09 -2.16 23.81
N LYS A 212 36.83 -2.82 24.74
CA LYS A 212 38.26 -2.58 24.93
C LYS A 212 39.06 -2.79 23.66
N LYS A 213 38.78 -3.87 22.91
CA LYS A 213 39.49 -4.16 21.67
C LYS A 213 39.22 -3.10 20.60
N TYR A 214 38.00 -2.60 20.50
CA TYR A 214 37.68 -1.52 19.57
C TYR A 214 38.31 -0.20 19.99
N GLU A 215 38.41 0.07 21.31
CA GLU A 215 39.12 1.25 21.84
C GLU A 215 40.61 1.21 21.46
N GLU A 216 41.27 0.07 21.66
CA GLU A 216 42.67 -0.14 21.26
C GLU A 216 42.84 0.03 19.73
N ALA A 217 41.85 -0.42 18.95
CA ALA A 217 41.87 -0.28 17.47
C ALA A 217 41.78 1.20 17.09
N ILE A 218 40.86 1.97 17.71
CA ILE A 218 40.67 3.42 17.46
C ILE A 218 41.96 4.18 17.82
N GLU A 219 42.61 3.83 18.94
CA GLU A 219 43.88 4.44 19.36
C GLU A 219 45.01 4.16 18.36
N SER A 220 45.03 2.94 17.81
CA SER A 220 46.05 2.52 16.84
C SER A 220 45.87 3.16 15.47
N ASP A 221 44.60 3.29 15.01
CA ASP A 221 44.27 3.94 13.75
C ASP A 221 42.94 4.72 13.90
N PRO A 222 42.99 6.02 14.14
CA PRO A 222 41.80 6.84 14.29
C PRO A 222 41.11 7.20 12.97
N THR A 223 41.60 6.74 11.81
CA THR A 223 41.10 7.15 10.49
C THR A 223 40.01 6.20 9.92
N ASP A 224 39.80 5.03 10.52
CA ASP A 224 38.83 4.06 10.03
C ASP A 224 37.52 4.15 10.85
N PRO A 225 36.40 4.63 10.23
CA PRO A 225 35.12 4.78 10.94
C PRO A 225 34.49 3.44 11.35
N THR A 226 34.98 2.31 10.86
CA THR A 226 34.37 1.00 11.18
C THR A 226 34.53 0.65 12.66
N TYR A 227 35.61 1.09 13.30
CA TYR A 227 35.83 0.84 14.73
C TYR A 227 34.77 1.54 15.60
N UNK A 228 34.50 2.63 15.35
CA UNK A 228 33.59 3.34 15.87
C UNK A 228 32.36 2.78 15.77
N ASN A 229 31.96 2.44 14.58
CA ASN A 229 30.68 1.83 14.24
C ASN A 229 30.49 0.45 14.92
N ASN A 230 31.57 -0.34 15.03
CA ASN A 230 31.49 -1.64 15.70
C ASN A 230 31.33 -1.47 17.23
N ARG A 231 32.03 -0.49 17.83
CA ARG A 231 31.86 -0.19 19.26
C ARG A 231 30.42 0.28 19.55
N ALA A 232 29.85 1.10 18.65
CA ALA A 232 28.45 1.52 18.73
C ALA A 232 27.49 0.32 18.72
N ALA A 233 27.80 -0.71 17.93
CA ALA A 233 26.99 -1.95 17.89
C ALA A 233 26.99 -2.66 19.25
N VAL A 234 28.15 -2.76 19.88
CA VAL A 234 28.27 -3.36 21.20
C VAL A 234 27.46 -2.57 22.24
N ARG A 235 27.65 -1.24 22.26
CA ARG A 235 26.93 -0.35 23.20
C ARG A 235 25.41 -0.42 23.02
N PHE A 236 24.96 -0.56 21.77
CA PHE A 236 23.56 -0.77 21.45
C PHE A 236 23.03 -2.06 22.13
N GLU A 237 23.77 -3.18 22.01
CA GLU A 237 23.40 -4.47 22.64
C GLU A 237 23.41 -4.40 24.15
N GLN A 238 24.32 -3.57 24.74
CA GLN A 238 24.39 -3.33 26.19
C GLN A 238 23.27 -2.41 26.67
N GLY A 239 22.51 -1.76 25.75
CA GLY A 239 21.48 -0.78 26.12
C GLY A 239 22.04 0.60 26.45
N GLU A 240 23.32 0.84 26.18
CA GLU A 240 23.99 2.14 26.40
C GLU A 240 23.75 3.06 25.21
N PHE A 241 22.47 3.48 25.00
CA PHE A 241 22.05 4.16 23.78
C PHE A 241 22.72 5.53 23.59
N ASP A 242 22.94 6.30 24.65
CA ASP A 242 23.62 7.59 24.56
C ASP A 242 25.06 7.42 24.03
N LYS A 243 25.80 6.48 24.60
CA LYS A 243 27.17 6.18 24.15
C LYS A 243 27.19 5.60 22.73
N CYS A 244 26.15 4.81 22.37
CA CYS A 244 25.98 4.31 21.01
C CYS A 244 25.85 5.48 20.02
N ILE A 245 25.04 6.50 20.36
CA ILE A 245 24.83 7.69 19.55
C ILE A 245 26.15 8.45 19.38
N GLU A 246 26.91 8.66 20.47
CA GLU A 246 28.22 9.32 20.43
C GLU A 246 29.18 8.59 19.49
N ASP A 247 29.25 7.27 19.57
CA ASP A 247 30.12 6.45 18.71
C ASP A 247 29.68 6.53 17.23
N CYS A 248 28.37 6.55 16.97
CA CYS A 248 27.85 6.73 15.62
C CYS A 248 28.23 8.10 15.06
N GLU A 249 28.12 9.15 15.86
CA GLU A 249 28.54 10.51 15.48
C GLU A 249 30.02 10.57 15.11
N LYS A 250 30.88 9.97 15.96
CA LYS A 250 32.31 9.85 15.71
C LYS A 250 32.58 9.06 14.41
N SER A 251 31.88 7.95 14.21
CA SER A 251 31.99 7.15 12.99
C SER A 251 31.65 7.98 11.74
N ILE A 252 30.56 8.78 11.80
CA ILE A 252 30.12 9.63 10.70
C ILE A 252 31.18 10.71 10.42
N GLU A 253 31.68 11.37 11.47
CA GLU A 253 32.70 12.42 11.39
C GLU A 253 33.96 11.88 10.72
N VAL A 254 34.54 10.82 11.28
CA VAL A 254 35.77 10.16 10.79
C VAL A 254 35.56 9.67 9.34
N GLY A 255 34.40 9.09 9.06
CA GLY A 255 34.05 8.60 7.72
C GLY A 255 34.07 9.71 6.68
N ARG A 256 33.50 10.88 7.01
CA ARG A 256 33.49 12.04 6.11
C ARG A 256 34.87 12.65 5.92
N GLU A 257 35.62 12.82 7.00
CA GLU A 257 36.98 13.37 6.94
C GLU A 257 37.94 12.52 6.10
N ASN A 258 37.78 11.19 6.17
CA ASN A 258 38.66 10.25 5.49
C ASN A 258 38.08 9.70 4.18
N ARG A 259 36.97 10.30 3.70
CA ARG A 259 36.29 9.94 2.43
C ARG A 259 35.99 8.43 2.35
N SER A 260 35.53 7.88 3.47
CA SER A 260 35.19 6.46 3.57
C SER A 260 33.95 6.13 2.76
N ASP A 261 33.75 4.84 2.46
CA ASP A 261 32.58 4.33 1.74
C ASP A 261 31.30 4.87 2.40
N TYR A 262 30.46 5.53 1.62
CA TYR A 262 29.18 6.09 2.04
C TYR A 262 28.26 5.04 2.71
N ARG A 263 28.43 3.75 2.38
CA ARG A 263 27.69 2.66 3.00
C ARG A 263 28.01 2.52 4.49
N ILE A 264 29.27 2.79 4.88
CA ILE A 264 29.70 2.75 6.29
C ILE A 264 29.04 3.91 7.06
N ILE A 265 29.04 5.10 6.44
CA ILE A 265 28.41 6.30 7.01
C ILE A 265 26.91 6.06 7.17
N ALA A 266 26.26 5.51 6.16
CA ALA A 266 24.81 5.19 6.20
C ALA A 266 24.50 4.20 7.33
N LYS A 267 25.34 3.16 7.53
CA LYS A 267 25.16 2.18 8.62
C LYS A 267 25.25 2.84 10.00
N ALA A 268 26.19 3.77 10.17
CA ALA A 268 26.34 4.52 11.43
C ALA A 268 25.09 5.38 11.69
N MET A 269 24.58 6.04 10.63
CA MET A 269 23.34 6.84 10.71
C MET A 269 22.13 5.97 11.06
N ALA A 270 22.00 4.78 10.44
CA ALA A 270 20.90 3.86 10.71
C ALA A 270 20.97 3.32 12.16
N ARG A 271 22.18 3.05 12.67
CA ARG A 271 22.36 2.61 14.07
C ARG A 271 21.99 3.72 15.05
N LYS A 272 22.40 4.97 14.75
CA LYS A 272 22.00 6.14 15.54
C LYS A 272 20.46 6.26 15.57
N ALA A 273 19.81 6.10 14.43
CA ALA A 273 18.35 6.10 14.35
C ALA A 273 17.73 4.98 15.21
N SER A 274 18.31 3.77 15.15
CA SER A 274 17.83 2.63 15.97
C SER A 274 17.98 2.91 17.47
N ALA A 275 19.05 3.60 17.88
CA ALA A 275 19.25 4.01 19.27
C ALA A 275 18.18 5.00 19.71
N TYR A 276 17.87 6.01 18.88
CA TYR A 276 16.76 6.95 19.14
C TYR A 276 15.42 6.21 19.26
N GLU A 277 15.18 5.23 18.39
CA GLU A 277 13.94 4.41 18.44
C GLU A 277 13.83 3.68 19.78
N LYS A 278 14.93 3.08 20.27
CA LYS A 278 14.98 2.39 21.57
C LYS A 278 14.76 3.33 22.75
N MET A 279 15.10 4.61 22.60
CA MET A 279 14.86 5.66 23.60
C MET A 279 13.46 6.28 23.49
N ASP A 280 12.59 5.74 22.63
CA ASP A 280 11.25 6.25 22.32
C ASP A 280 11.27 7.67 21.70
N ASN A 281 12.38 8.07 21.12
CA ASN A 281 12.50 9.31 20.35
C ASN A 281 12.23 9.00 18.87
N LEU A 282 10.95 8.83 18.54
CA LEU A 282 10.53 8.44 17.18
C LEU A 282 10.85 9.51 16.13
N THR A 283 10.71 10.79 16.48
CA THR A 283 11.07 11.91 15.56
C THR A 283 12.55 11.88 15.20
N GLY A 284 13.41 11.71 16.20
CA GLY A 284 14.87 11.57 16.00
C GLY A 284 15.21 10.35 15.16
N ALA A 285 14.56 9.22 15.45
CA ALA A 285 14.76 7.98 14.69
C ALA A 285 14.40 8.18 13.20
N ILE A 286 13.22 8.76 12.94
CA ILE A 286 12.74 9.04 11.56
C ILE A 286 13.74 9.93 10.82
N GLU A 287 14.19 11.02 11.43
CA GLU A 287 15.17 11.94 10.83
C GLU A 287 16.44 11.20 10.41
N TRP A 288 17.03 10.40 11.31
CA TRP A 288 18.29 9.73 11.05
C TRP A 288 18.15 8.53 10.10
N TYR A 289 17.00 7.82 10.08
CA TYR A 289 16.73 6.83 9.03
C TYR A 289 16.63 7.49 7.65
N GLN A 290 15.98 8.65 7.55
CA GLN A 290 15.89 9.42 6.29
C GLN A 290 17.28 9.84 5.81
N ARG A 291 18.12 10.35 6.72
CA ARG A 291 19.51 10.73 6.42
C ARG A 291 20.32 9.52 5.93
N SER A 292 20.17 8.37 6.60
CA SER A 292 20.84 7.13 6.20
C SER A 292 20.46 6.73 4.78
N LEU A 293 19.15 6.78 4.44
CA LEU A 293 18.63 6.44 3.10
C LEU A 293 19.11 7.43 2.03
N THR A 294 19.32 8.69 2.40
CA THR A 294 19.91 9.71 1.51
C THR A 294 21.37 9.37 1.20
N GLU A 295 22.11 8.90 2.20
CA GLU A 295 23.51 8.49 2.04
C GLU A 295 23.62 7.19 1.22
N HIS A 296 22.81 6.19 1.57
CA HIS A 296 22.75 4.90 0.86
C HIS A 296 21.39 4.27 1.07
N ARG A 297 20.74 3.91 -0.03
CA ARG A 297 19.40 3.27 0.00
C ARG A 297 19.52 1.79 0.35
N GLU A 298 19.00 1.41 1.50
CA GLU A 298 18.99 0.03 2.00
C GLU A 298 17.56 -0.35 2.41
N ALA A 299 17.08 -1.52 1.93
CA ALA A 299 15.71 -1.98 2.16
C ALA A 299 15.40 -2.16 3.65
N SER A 300 16.34 -2.66 4.43
CA SER A 300 16.17 -2.84 5.88
C SER A 300 15.95 -1.50 6.60
N THR A 301 16.69 -0.47 6.20
CA THR A 301 16.55 0.90 6.76
C THR A 301 15.20 1.50 6.36
N LEU A 302 14.77 1.32 5.11
CA LEU A 302 13.46 1.78 4.64
C LEU A 302 12.32 1.14 5.45
N ASN A 303 12.40 -0.16 5.71
CA ASN A 303 11.40 -0.88 6.52
C ASN A 303 11.34 -0.32 7.95
N LYS A 304 12.48 -0.02 8.56
CA LYS A 304 12.56 0.59 9.90
C LYS A 304 11.96 2.00 9.90
N LEU A 305 12.25 2.80 8.86
CA LEU A 305 11.65 4.14 8.70
C LEU A 305 10.13 4.05 8.64
N ASN A 306 9.60 3.18 7.80
CA ASN A 306 8.15 3.01 7.62
C ASN A 306 7.50 2.56 8.94
N SER A 307 8.13 1.64 9.66
CA SER A 307 7.69 1.18 10.98
C SER A 307 7.66 2.33 12.00
N CYS A 308 8.69 3.16 12.05
CA CYS A 308 8.75 4.32 12.96
C CYS A 308 7.70 5.37 12.62
N GLU A 309 7.50 5.65 11.33
CA GLU A 309 6.48 6.60 10.88
C GLU A 309 5.09 6.13 11.29
N LYS A 310 4.81 4.82 11.14
CA LYS A 310 3.55 4.21 11.58
C LYS A 310 3.39 4.32 13.10
N LYS A 311 4.42 4.00 13.87
CA LYS A 311 4.40 4.09 15.35
C LYS A 311 4.13 5.53 15.80
N LEU A 312 4.76 6.52 15.18
CA LEU A 312 4.56 7.93 15.51
C LEU A 312 3.13 8.36 15.20
N LYS A 313 2.61 7.99 14.04
CA LYS A 313 1.24 8.30 13.62
C LYS A 313 0.23 7.66 14.58
N ASP A 314 0.43 6.39 14.95
CA ASP A 314 -0.44 5.67 15.89
C ASP A 314 -0.40 6.34 17.27
N LYS A 315 0.78 6.73 17.74
CA LYS A 315 0.97 7.42 19.03
C LYS A 315 0.24 8.77 19.03
N GLU A 316 0.41 9.57 17.98
CA GLU A 316 -0.27 10.87 17.84
C GLU A 316 -1.79 10.69 17.79
N THR A 317 -2.27 9.67 17.07
CA THR A 317 -3.70 9.32 16.99
C THR A 317 -4.23 8.96 18.38
N GLN A 318 -3.52 8.10 19.13
CA GLN A 318 -3.92 7.68 20.48
C GLN A 318 -3.92 8.85 21.47
N GLU A 319 -2.93 9.72 21.39
CA GLU A 319 -2.84 10.92 22.25
C GLU A 319 -3.96 11.93 21.95
N TYR A 320 -4.43 11.95 20.71
CA TYR A 320 -5.52 12.83 20.26
C TYR A 320 -6.89 12.36 20.78
N LEU A 321 -7.05 11.08 21.09
CA LEU A 321 -8.34 10.53 21.55
C LEU A 321 -8.83 11.24 22.82
N ASN A 322 -10.04 11.75 22.76
CA ASN A 322 -10.72 12.41 23.88
C ASN A 322 -12.22 12.41 23.61
N PRO A 323 -12.97 11.40 24.11
CA PRO A 323 -14.41 11.30 23.86
C PRO A 323 -15.23 12.51 24.29
N GLU A 324 -14.82 13.20 25.37
CA GLU A 324 -15.53 14.40 25.84
C GLU A 324 -15.42 15.55 24.84
N LEU A 325 -14.20 15.79 24.31
CA LEU A 325 -13.99 16.79 23.25
C LEU A 325 -14.66 16.36 21.95
N GLY A 326 -14.73 15.05 21.70
CA GLY A 326 -15.46 14.48 20.57
C GLY A 326 -16.95 14.80 20.64
N GLU A 327 -17.56 14.60 21.80
CA GLU A 327 -18.98 14.92 22.04
C GLU A 327 -19.24 16.44 21.86
N LYS A 328 -18.35 17.27 22.38
CA LYS A 328 -18.44 18.72 22.22
C LYS A 328 -18.39 19.12 20.74
N ALA A 329 -17.45 18.55 19.98
CA ALA A 329 -17.31 18.80 18.53
C ALA A 329 -18.56 18.33 17.77
N ARG A 330 -19.12 17.18 18.14
CA ARG A 330 -20.38 16.67 17.56
C ARG A 330 -21.53 17.65 17.81
N ASP A 331 -21.66 18.17 19.04
CA ASP A 331 -22.71 19.12 19.38
C ASP A 331 -22.54 20.43 18.59
N GLU A 332 -21.32 20.93 18.43
CA GLU A 332 -21.03 22.10 17.59
C GLU A 332 -21.44 21.82 16.13
N GLY A 333 -21.15 20.62 15.64
CA GLY A 333 -21.54 20.15 14.29
C GLY A 333 -23.07 20.11 14.15
N ASN A 334 -23.79 19.69 15.19
CA ASN A 334 -25.25 19.64 15.21
C ASN A 334 -25.84 21.06 15.08
N GLU A 335 -25.25 22.04 15.75
CA GLU A 335 -25.69 23.45 15.64
C GLU A 335 -25.45 23.99 14.23
N LEU A 336 -24.29 23.70 13.65
CA LEU A 336 -23.97 24.09 12.27
C LEU A 336 -24.90 23.41 11.26
N PHE A 337 -25.26 22.15 11.49
CA PHE A 337 -26.22 21.41 10.66
C PHE A 337 -27.62 22.09 10.71
N LYS A 338 -28.10 22.48 11.89
CA LYS A 338 -29.36 23.22 12.05
C LYS A 338 -29.34 24.53 11.26
N ASN A 339 -28.21 25.22 11.25
CA ASN A 339 -28.01 26.47 10.51
C ASN A 339 -27.73 26.25 9.03
N GLN A 340 -27.79 25.02 8.56
CA GLN A 340 -27.54 24.61 7.16
C GLN A 340 -26.11 24.90 6.67
N ASP A 341 -25.18 25.07 7.59
CA ASP A 341 -23.75 25.22 7.28
C ASP A 341 -23.12 23.84 7.24
N PHE A 342 -23.41 23.10 6.17
CA PHE A 342 -23.02 21.71 6.02
C PHE A 342 -21.49 21.52 5.89
N PRO A 343 -20.74 22.38 5.15
CA PRO A 343 -19.28 22.21 5.08
C PRO A 343 -18.59 22.33 6.44
N ASN A 344 -18.98 23.30 7.26
CA ASN A 344 -18.41 23.48 8.60
C ASN A 344 -18.92 22.40 9.57
N ALA A 345 -20.14 21.92 9.39
CA ALA A 345 -20.66 20.78 10.15
C ALA A 345 -19.83 19.53 9.88
N VAL A 346 -19.49 19.25 8.61
CA VAL A 346 -18.58 18.14 8.23
C VAL A 346 -17.25 18.26 8.96
N ALA A 347 -16.66 19.46 8.99
CA ALA A 347 -15.39 19.71 9.69
C ALA A 347 -15.48 19.37 11.17
N LYS A 348 -16.58 19.78 11.84
CA LYS A 348 -16.81 19.50 13.27
C LYS A 348 -17.06 18.01 13.54
N TYR A 349 -17.85 17.35 12.72
CA TYR A 349 -18.06 15.89 12.84
C TYR A 349 -16.76 15.11 12.56
N THR A 350 -15.94 15.59 11.65
CA THR A 350 -14.62 15.00 11.38
C THR A 350 -13.72 15.10 12.62
N GLU A 351 -13.72 16.26 13.28
CA GLU A 351 -13.02 16.46 14.55
C GLU A 351 -13.55 15.50 15.62
N ALA A 352 -14.88 15.39 15.73
CA ALA A 352 -15.54 14.46 16.68
C ALA A 352 -15.08 13.03 16.46
N ILE A 353 -14.99 12.59 15.21
CA ILE A 353 -14.54 11.24 14.82
C ILE A 353 -13.06 11.03 15.16
N LYS A 354 -12.21 12.03 14.92
CA LYS A 354 -10.79 11.97 15.30
C LYS A 354 -10.60 11.82 16.80
N ARG A 355 -11.45 12.50 17.58
CA ARG A 355 -11.44 12.45 19.05
C ARG A 355 -12.04 11.13 19.59
N ASN A 356 -13.02 10.57 18.88
CA ASN A 356 -13.68 9.31 19.25
C ASN A 356 -14.12 8.53 17.99
N PRO A 357 -13.24 7.69 17.42
CA PRO A 357 -13.57 6.91 16.20
C PRO A 357 -14.70 5.90 16.37
N ASN A 358 -15.13 5.60 17.60
CA ASN A 358 -16.21 4.65 17.89
C ASN A 358 -17.57 5.34 18.08
N ASP A 359 -17.66 6.65 17.85
CA ASP A 359 -18.92 7.38 17.96
C ASP A 359 -19.73 7.26 16.66
N HIS A 360 -20.59 6.24 16.62
CA HIS A 360 -21.48 5.98 15.48
C HIS A 360 -22.37 7.19 15.13
N LYS A 361 -22.76 7.99 16.13
CA LYS A 361 -23.60 9.18 15.93
C LYS A 361 -22.92 10.24 15.06
N SER A 362 -21.62 10.45 15.25
CA SER A 362 -20.85 11.42 14.45
C SER A 362 -20.78 10.99 12.98
N TYR A 363 -20.59 9.69 12.73
CA TYR A 363 -20.63 9.16 11.35
C TYR A 363 -22.01 9.33 10.72
N SER A 364 -23.09 9.01 11.46
CA SER A 364 -24.47 9.18 10.98
C SER A 364 -24.75 10.63 10.61
N ASN A 365 -24.35 11.57 11.45
CA ASN A 365 -24.59 13.01 11.25
C ASN A 365 -23.73 13.54 10.09
N ARG A 366 -22.48 13.10 9.96
CA ARG A 366 -21.61 13.48 8.83
C ARG A 366 -22.15 12.93 7.51
N SER A 367 -22.68 11.71 7.52
CA SER A 367 -23.35 11.11 6.36
C SER A 367 -24.51 12.00 5.88
N ALA A 368 -25.32 12.52 6.81
CA ALA A 368 -26.42 13.44 6.49
C ALA A 368 -25.90 14.73 5.83
N CYS A 369 -24.80 15.29 6.33
CA CYS A 369 -24.15 16.48 5.73
C CYS A 369 -23.67 16.18 4.31
N TYR A 370 -22.97 15.07 4.12
CA TYR A 370 -22.46 14.67 2.81
C TYR A 370 -23.60 14.48 1.80
N THR A 371 -24.73 13.93 2.24
CA THR A 371 -25.94 13.80 1.41
C THR A 371 -26.43 15.17 0.96
N LYS A 372 -26.50 16.15 1.88
CA LYS A 372 -26.89 17.53 1.55
C LYS A 372 -25.92 18.19 0.56
N LEU A 373 -24.66 17.83 0.63
CA LEU A 373 -23.59 18.34 -0.26
C LEU A 373 -23.44 17.53 -1.55
N ALA A 374 -24.30 16.54 -1.78
CA ALA A 374 -24.26 15.61 -2.91
C ALA A 374 -22.95 14.80 -3.01
N ALA A 375 -22.24 14.65 -1.89
CA ALA A 375 -21.05 13.81 -1.76
C ALA A 375 -21.50 12.39 -1.37
N PHE A 376 -22.13 11.69 -2.32
CA PHE A 376 -22.84 10.43 -2.05
C PHE A 376 -21.91 9.27 -1.67
N ASN A 377 -20.70 9.20 -2.25
CA ASN A 377 -19.74 8.17 -1.91
C ASN A 377 -19.29 8.28 -0.45
N GLU A 378 -18.97 9.48 -0.01
CA GLU A 378 -18.57 9.78 1.37
C GLU A 378 -19.73 9.53 2.34
N ALA A 379 -20.93 9.92 1.94
CA ALA A 379 -22.15 9.70 2.72
C ALA A 379 -22.40 8.21 2.95
N LEU A 380 -22.25 7.40 1.91
CA LEU A 380 -22.42 5.95 1.98
C LEU A 380 -21.39 5.30 2.91
N LYS A 381 -20.11 5.66 2.78
CA LYS A 381 -19.03 5.17 3.65
C LYS A 381 -19.31 5.44 5.12
N ASP A 382 -19.75 6.66 5.43
CA ASP A 382 -20.06 7.06 6.80
C ASP A 382 -21.28 6.30 7.35
N ALA A 383 -22.32 6.13 6.55
CA ALA A 383 -23.51 5.36 6.95
C ALA A 383 -23.15 3.89 7.22
N GLU A 384 -22.32 3.29 6.37
CA GLU A 384 -21.84 1.92 6.54
C GLU A 384 -20.97 1.79 7.80
N LYS A 385 -20.10 2.77 8.04
CA LYS A 385 -19.27 2.81 9.26
C LYS A 385 -20.11 2.94 10.51
N CYS A 386 -21.15 3.76 10.47
CA CYS A 386 -22.13 3.89 11.55
C CYS A 386 -22.75 2.52 11.89
N ILE A 387 -23.22 1.79 10.88
CA ILE A 387 -23.83 0.45 11.04
C ILE A 387 -22.81 -0.57 11.55
N GLU A 388 -21.57 -0.49 11.06
CA GLU A 388 -20.47 -1.37 11.52
C GLU A 388 -20.22 -1.19 13.02
N ILE A 389 -20.18 0.05 13.50
CA ILE A 389 -19.91 0.36 14.91
C ILE A 389 -21.09 -0.05 15.80
N ASP A 390 -22.32 0.32 15.40
CA ASP A 390 -23.54 -0.04 16.13
C ASP A 390 -24.62 -0.53 15.18
N PRO A 391 -24.68 -1.85 14.94
CA PRO A 391 -25.71 -2.43 14.06
C PRO A 391 -27.15 -2.25 14.52
N THR A 392 -27.38 -1.82 15.76
CA THR A 392 -28.72 -1.58 16.31
C THR A 392 -29.18 -0.13 16.15
N PHE A 393 -28.31 0.75 15.67
CA PHE A 393 -28.61 2.19 15.52
C PHE A 393 -29.38 2.42 14.21
N VAL A 394 -30.70 2.52 14.33
CA VAL A 394 -31.65 2.55 13.21
C VAL A 394 -31.36 3.69 12.21
N LYS A 395 -30.91 4.86 12.70
CA LYS A 395 -30.56 5.99 11.82
C LYS A 395 -29.45 5.66 10.82
N GLY A 396 -28.55 4.73 11.14
CA GLY A 396 -27.52 4.27 10.20
C GLY A 396 -28.14 3.70 8.92
N TYR A 397 -29.17 2.88 9.10
CA TYR A 397 -29.92 2.28 7.97
C TYR A 397 -30.70 3.35 7.21
N SER A 398 -31.32 4.29 7.91
CA SER A 398 -32.03 5.41 7.30
C SER A 398 -31.07 6.24 6.41
N ARG A 399 -29.88 6.55 6.92
CA ARG A 399 -28.84 7.29 6.15
C ARG A 399 -28.39 6.52 4.92
N LYS A 400 -28.07 5.24 5.10
CA LYS A 400 -27.61 4.38 4.01
C LYS A 400 -28.68 4.23 2.91
N GLY A 401 -29.90 3.88 3.32
CA GLY A 401 -31.03 3.74 2.37
C GLY A 401 -31.31 5.02 1.61
N HIS A 402 -31.22 6.16 2.29
CA HIS A 402 -31.43 7.48 1.69
C HIS A 402 -30.41 7.76 0.57
N VAL A 403 -29.13 7.48 0.82
CA VAL A 403 -28.06 7.65 -0.18
C VAL A 403 -28.28 6.71 -1.37
N GLU A 404 -28.59 5.44 -1.08
CA GLU A 404 -28.84 4.42 -2.12
C GLU A 404 -30.06 4.82 -2.98
N PHE A 405 -31.11 5.36 -2.35
CA PHE A 405 -32.29 5.87 -3.06
C PHE A 405 -31.93 7.03 -3.98
N PHE A 406 -31.19 8.03 -3.48
CA PHE A 406 -30.77 9.19 -4.27
C PHE A 406 -29.85 8.82 -5.45
N THR A 407 -29.06 7.77 -5.30
CA THR A 407 -28.19 7.27 -6.37
C THR A 407 -28.92 6.24 -7.26
N LYS A 408 -30.24 6.13 -7.12
CA LYS A 408 -31.13 5.28 -7.92
C LYS A 408 -30.86 3.78 -7.76
N GLN A 409 -30.24 3.38 -6.65
CA GLN A 409 -30.00 1.98 -6.30
C GLN A 409 -31.17 1.45 -5.46
N TYR A 410 -32.36 1.42 -6.09
CA TYR A 410 -33.63 1.15 -5.37
C TYR A 410 -33.69 -0.24 -4.73
N ASP A 411 -33.08 -1.25 -5.35
CA ASP A 411 -33.01 -2.61 -4.80
C ASP A 411 -32.23 -2.62 -3.48
N LYS A 412 -31.06 -2.02 -3.51
CA LYS A 412 -30.17 -1.92 -2.32
C LYS A 412 -30.81 -1.07 -1.24
N ALA A 413 -31.41 0.06 -1.64
CA ALA A 413 -32.11 0.94 -0.69
C ALA A 413 -33.24 0.18 0.02
N LEU A 414 -34.04 -0.60 -0.72
CA LEU A 414 -35.13 -1.40 -0.15
C LEU A 414 -34.58 -2.44 0.85
N GLU A 415 -33.54 -3.14 0.49
CA GLU A 415 -32.87 -4.11 1.40
C GLU A 415 -32.39 -3.43 2.68
N THR A 416 -31.78 -2.25 2.55
CA THR A 416 -31.26 -1.46 3.67
C THR A 416 -32.39 -1.00 4.60
N TYR A 417 -33.46 -0.47 4.05
CA TYR A 417 -34.62 -0.04 4.84
C TYR A 417 -35.28 -1.25 5.53
N GLN A 418 -35.40 -2.39 4.87
CA GLN A 418 -35.95 -3.62 5.45
C GLN A 418 -35.06 -4.13 6.59
N ALA A 419 -33.74 -4.06 6.44
CA ALA A 419 -32.79 -4.42 7.51
C ALA A 419 -32.99 -3.54 8.74
N GLY A 420 -33.20 -2.22 8.55
CA GLY A 420 -33.52 -1.31 9.63
C GLY A 420 -34.87 -1.63 10.29
N LEU A 421 -35.85 -2.04 9.50
CA LEU A 421 -37.20 -2.41 9.99
C LEU A 421 -37.18 -3.72 10.80
N THR A 422 -36.21 -4.62 10.60
CA THR A 422 -36.06 -5.79 11.47
C THR A 422 -35.67 -5.39 12.90
N ILE A 423 -34.99 -4.24 13.04
CA ILE A 423 -34.57 -3.70 14.35
C ILE A 423 -35.71 -2.88 14.97
N ASP A 424 -36.35 -2.00 14.19
CA ASP A 424 -37.46 -1.14 14.63
C ASP A 424 -38.62 -1.22 13.62
N PRO A 425 -39.49 -2.23 13.75
CA PRO A 425 -40.61 -2.43 12.80
C PRO A 425 -41.62 -1.29 12.76
N ALA A 426 -41.65 -0.45 13.77
CA ALA A 426 -42.60 0.66 13.87
C ALA A 426 -42.07 1.99 13.28
N ASN A 427 -40.82 1.98 12.80
CA ASN A 427 -40.15 3.21 12.32
C ASN A 427 -40.79 3.72 11.01
N GLU A 428 -41.45 4.84 11.08
CA GLU A 428 -42.20 5.41 9.94
C GLU A 428 -41.29 5.94 8.85
N GLU A 429 -40.09 6.46 9.18
CA GLU A 429 -39.10 6.92 8.20
C GLU A 429 -38.62 5.76 7.32
N LEU A 430 -38.33 4.62 7.93
CA LEU A 430 -37.90 3.42 7.22
C LEU A 430 -39.02 2.83 6.37
N LYS A 431 -40.26 2.80 6.90
CA LYS A 431 -41.45 2.33 6.17
C LYS A 431 -41.68 3.19 4.91
N ASP A 432 -41.60 4.51 5.06
CA ASP A 432 -41.78 5.43 3.96
C ASP A 432 -40.67 5.28 2.91
N GLY A 433 -39.44 5.13 3.37
CA GLY A 433 -38.28 4.86 2.48
C GLY A 433 -38.49 3.58 1.68
N ALA A 434 -38.88 2.49 2.35
CA ALA A 434 -39.15 1.20 1.69
C ALA A 434 -40.30 1.33 0.67
N ARG A 435 -41.37 2.04 1.04
CA ARG A 435 -42.53 2.29 0.15
C ARG A 435 -42.11 3.05 -1.11
N ARG A 436 -41.31 4.10 -0.97
CA ARG A 436 -40.80 4.88 -2.10
C ARG A 436 -39.93 4.02 -3.02
N CYS A 437 -39.12 3.12 -2.47
CA CYS A 437 -38.30 2.20 -3.26
C CYS A 437 -39.18 1.29 -4.11
N VAL A 438 -40.24 0.70 -3.54
CA VAL A 438 -41.19 -0.17 -4.24
C VAL A 438 -41.89 0.62 -5.36
N MET A 439 -42.31 1.86 -5.09
CA MET A 439 -42.95 2.72 -6.10
C MET A 439 -42.01 2.96 -7.30
N GLU A 440 -40.74 3.27 -7.03
CA GLU A 440 -39.73 3.52 -8.10
C GLU A 440 -39.45 2.24 -8.90
N GLN A 441 -39.40 1.08 -8.24
CA GLN A 441 -39.24 -0.20 -8.91
C GLN A 441 -40.42 -0.48 -9.84
N ASN A 442 -41.64 -0.23 -9.34
CA ASN A 442 -42.89 -0.48 -10.09
C ASN A 442 -43.03 0.47 -11.30
N LYS A 443 -42.43 1.64 -11.30
CA LYS A 443 -42.42 2.56 -12.45
C LYS A 443 -41.79 1.91 -13.68
N ALA A 444 -40.68 1.19 -13.50
CA ALA A 444 -40.01 0.48 -14.60
C ALA A 444 -40.88 -0.67 -15.12
N ALA A 445 -41.45 -1.45 -14.20
CA ALA A 445 -42.29 -2.61 -14.54
C ALA A 445 -43.59 -2.20 -15.26
N SER A 446 -44.18 -1.06 -14.88
CA SER A 446 -45.48 -0.59 -15.43
C SER A 446 -45.34 0.31 -16.66
N GLY A 447 -44.14 0.56 -17.18
CA GLY A 447 -43.91 1.39 -18.36
C GLY A 447 -44.13 2.89 -18.11
N MET A 448 -44.08 3.32 -16.86
CA MET A 448 -44.27 4.74 -16.47
C MET A 448 -43.02 5.61 -16.65
N LEU A 449 -41.87 5.01 -16.97
CA LEU A 449 -40.61 5.73 -17.19
C LEU A 449 -40.59 6.31 -18.60
N THR A 450 -40.03 7.50 -18.72
CA THR A 450 -39.71 8.06 -20.06
C THR A 450 -38.60 7.21 -20.70
N GLU A 451 -38.45 7.32 -22.00
CA GLU A 451 -37.43 6.59 -22.75
C GLU A 451 -36.03 6.90 -22.23
N GLU A 452 -35.78 8.18 -21.89
CA GLU A 452 -34.50 8.64 -21.30
C GLU A 452 -34.24 8.04 -19.91
N GLU A 453 -35.26 8.04 -19.08
CA GLU A 453 -35.17 7.47 -17.71
C GLU A 453 -34.93 5.98 -17.76
N LEU A 454 -35.62 5.27 -18.67
CA LEU A 454 -35.44 3.82 -18.84
C LEU A 454 -34.00 3.50 -19.29
N LYS A 455 -33.52 4.25 -20.30
CA LYS A 455 -32.16 4.10 -20.83
C LYS A 455 -31.10 4.35 -19.73
N ALA A 456 -31.27 5.42 -18.95
CA ALA A 456 -30.36 5.75 -17.84
C ALA A 456 -30.34 4.63 -16.79
N ARG A 457 -31.52 4.07 -16.46
CA ARG A 457 -31.65 2.97 -15.51
C ARG A 457 -30.94 1.71 -16.02
N GLN A 458 -31.13 1.37 -17.30
CA GLN A 458 -30.48 0.24 -17.96
C GLN A 458 -28.95 0.39 -17.97
N GLU A 459 -28.44 1.57 -18.31
CA GLU A 459 -27.00 1.86 -18.33
C GLU A 459 -26.38 1.73 -16.94
N SER A 460 -27.08 2.25 -15.93
CA SER A 460 -26.63 2.12 -14.52
C SER A 460 -26.62 0.65 -14.08
N ALA A 461 -27.66 -0.09 -14.43
CA ALA A 461 -27.79 -1.52 -14.08
C ALA A 461 -26.69 -2.37 -14.72
N MET A 462 -26.28 -2.05 -15.95
CA MET A 462 -25.23 -2.78 -16.66
C MET A 462 -23.86 -2.65 -15.99
N LYS A 463 -23.67 -1.67 -15.12
CA LYS A 463 -22.46 -1.50 -14.30
C LYS A 463 -22.48 -2.36 -13.03
N ASP A 464 -23.65 -2.90 -12.65
CA ASP A 464 -23.80 -3.75 -11.46
C ASP A 464 -23.25 -5.15 -11.77
N PRO A 465 -22.21 -5.63 -11.04
CA PRO A 465 -21.66 -6.98 -11.25
C PRO A 465 -22.69 -8.09 -11.11
N GLU A 466 -23.69 -7.93 -10.24
CA GLU A 466 -24.75 -8.94 -10.06
C GLU A 466 -25.63 -9.05 -11.32
N ILE A 467 -25.99 -7.90 -11.91
CA ILE A 467 -26.75 -7.87 -13.18
C ILE A 467 -25.92 -8.52 -14.29
N GLN A 468 -24.64 -8.19 -14.39
CA GLN A 468 -23.72 -8.77 -15.38
C GLN A 468 -23.68 -10.31 -15.25
N ASN A 469 -23.58 -10.81 -14.00
CA ASN A 469 -23.54 -12.25 -13.73
C ASN A 469 -24.85 -12.94 -14.12
N ILE A 470 -26.00 -12.32 -13.84
CA ILE A 470 -27.31 -12.85 -14.23
C ILE A 470 -27.41 -12.95 -15.75
N LEU A 471 -27.01 -11.91 -16.46
CA LEU A 471 -27.07 -11.86 -17.92
C LEU A 471 -26.08 -12.81 -18.60
N ALA A 472 -24.97 -13.12 -17.93
CA ALA A 472 -23.95 -14.06 -18.41
C ALA A 472 -24.32 -15.52 -18.13
N ASP A 473 -25.28 -15.77 -17.23
CA ASP A 473 -25.70 -17.13 -16.82
C ASP A 473 -26.53 -17.79 -17.93
N PRO A 474 -26.04 -18.91 -18.54
CA PRO A 474 -26.79 -19.62 -19.57
C PRO A 474 -28.16 -20.13 -19.10
N VAL A 475 -28.27 -20.49 -17.82
CA VAL A 475 -29.54 -20.94 -17.21
C VAL A 475 -30.54 -19.78 -17.22
N MET A 476 -30.12 -18.59 -16.81
CA MET A 476 -30.99 -17.41 -16.80
C MET A 476 -31.38 -16.98 -18.21
N ASN A 477 -30.48 -17.10 -19.17
CA ASN A 477 -30.80 -16.81 -20.58
C ASN A 477 -31.89 -17.76 -21.10
N GLN A 478 -31.82 -19.03 -20.72
CA GLN A 478 -32.86 -20.00 -21.06
C GLN A 478 -34.19 -19.67 -20.36
N VAL A 479 -34.15 -19.30 -19.08
CA VAL A 479 -35.33 -18.87 -18.32
C VAL A 479 -36.04 -17.71 -19.01
N LEU A 480 -35.27 -16.69 -19.43
CA LEU A 480 -35.84 -15.50 -20.10
C LEU A 480 -36.47 -15.86 -21.45
N ARG A 481 -35.88 -16.77 -22.22
CA ARG A 481 -36.47 -17.29 -23.47
C ARG A 481 -37.77 -18.04 -23.17
N ASP A 482 -37.75 -18.94 -22.21
CA ASP A 482 -38.91 -19.71 -21.80
C ASP A 482 -40.08 -18.81 -21.37
N MET A 483 -39.76 -17.76 -20.61
CA MET A 483 -40.77 -16.80 -20.11
C MET A 483 -41.42 -16.02 -21.28
N SER A 484 -40.70 -15.81 -22.38
CA SER A 484 -41.25 -15.11 -23.55
C SER A 484 -41.93 -16.03 -24.55
N GLU A 485 -41.52 -17.30 -24.67
CA GLU A 485 -41.90 -18.20 -25.77
C GLU A 485 -42.65 -19.45 -25.33
N ASN A 486 -42.56 -19.84 -24.04
CA ASN A 486 -43.10 -21.13 -23.55
C ASN A 486 -43.87 -20.93 -22.23
N PRO A 487 -45.19 -20.72 -22.27
CA PRO A 487 -46.00 -20.48 -21.07
C PRO A 487 -45.93 -21.59 -20.00
N LYS A 488 -45.82 -22.86 -20.43
CA LYS A 488 -45.71 -23.98 -19.47
C LYS A 488 -44.37 -23.93 -18.69
N ALA A 489 -43.26 -23.70 -19.40
CA ALA A 489 -41.95 -23.58 -18.78
C ALA A 489 -41.90 -22.31 -17.89
N ALA A 490 -42.50 -21.21 -18.33
CA ALA A 490 -42.63 -19.99 -17.55
C ALA A 490 -43.30 -20.23 -16.20
N MET A 491 -44.40 -20.98 -16.19
CA MET A 491 -45.11 -21.37 -14.94
C MET A 491 -44.23 -22.17 -13.99
N GLU A 492 -43.38 -23.06 -14.52
CA GLU A 492 -42.46 -23.83 -13.69
C GLU A 492 -41.34 -22.94 -13.11
N HIS A 493 -40.79 -22.01 -13.92
CA HIS A 493 -39.79 -21.08 -13.44
C HIS A 493 -40.35 -20.17 -12.32
N GLN A 494 -41.63 -19.77 -12.42
CA GLN A 494 -42.29 -18.92 -11.41
C GLN A 494 -42.35 -19.58 -10.04
N LYS A 495 -42.31 -20.92 -9.97
CA LYS A 495 -42.30 -21.67 -8.71
C LYS A 495 -40.95 -21.60 -7.99
N ASN A 496 -39.89 -21.20 -8.64
CA ASN A 496 -38.54 -21.13 -8.08
C ASN A 496 -38.25 -19.72 -7.57
N PRO A 497 -38.20 -19.52 -6.23
CA PRO A 497 -37.97 -18.18 -5.67
C PRO A 497 -36.62 -17.54 -6.08
N MET A 498 -35.58 -18.37 -6.21
CA MET A 498 -34.24 -17.88 -6.59
C MET A 498 -34.22 -17.37 -8.02
N ILE A 499 -34.85 -18.07 -8.93
CA ILE A 499 -34.99 -17.66 -10.34
C ILE A 499 -35.83 -16.38 -10.40
N MET A 500 -36.95 -16.33 -9.71
CA MET A 500 -37.86 -15.19 -9.71
C MET A 500 -37.20 -13.94 -9.09
N ALA A 501 -36.33 -14.11 -8.09
CA ALA A 501 -35.55 -12.99 -7.52
C ALA A 501 -34.64 -12.36 -8.58
N LYS A 502 -33.95 -13.19 -9.36
CA LYS A 502 -33.08 -12.73 -10.46
C LYS A 502 -33.90 -12.06 -11.58
N VAL A 503 -35.05 -12.64 -11.96
CA VAL A 503 -35.96 -12.07 -12.96
C VAL A 503 -36.47 -10.70 -12.50
N ARG A 504 -36.89 -10.60 -11.23
CA ARG A 504 -37.39 -9.35 -10.64
C ARG A 504 -36.31 -8.27 -10.66
N LYS A 505 -35.07 -8.65 -10.39
CA LYS A 505 -33.93 -7.72 -10.46
C LYS A 505 -33.75 -7.16 -11.86
N LEU A 506 -33.88 -7.99 -12.90
CA LEU A 506 -33.82 -7.54 -14.31
C LEU A 506 -35.01 -6.66 -14.69
N ILE A 507 -36.20 -6.95 -14.17
CA ILE A 507 -37.41 -6.12 -14.38
C ILE A 507 -37.20 -4.73 -13.75
N ASN A 508 -36.73 -4.69 -12.51
CA ASN A 508 -36.48 -3.44 -11.78
C ASN A 508 -35.38 -2.60 -12.45
N ALA A 509 -34.43 -3.25 -13.09
CA ALA A 509 -33.36 -2.60 -13.88
C ALA A 509 -33.86 -2.09 -15.25
N GLY A 510 -35.09 -2.42 -15.63
CA GLY A 510 -35.65 -2.05 -16.94
C GLY A 510 -35.11 -2.87 -18.10
N ILE A 511 -34.38 -3.95 -17.81
CA ILE A 511 -33.77 -4.83 -18.85
C ILE A 511 -34.85 -5.78 -19.42
N VAL A 512 -35.72 -6.27 -18.54
CA VAL A 512 -36.87 -7.13 -18.91
C VAL A 512 -38.14 -6.33 -18.69
N GLN A 513 -38.99 -6.29 -19.70
CA GLN A 513 -40.31 -5.63 -19.64
C GLN A 513 -41.41 -6.68 -19.50
N THR A 514 -42.34 -6.44 -18.59
CA THR A 514 -43.56 -7.24 -18.46
C THR A 514 -44.64 -6.62 -19.31
N ARG A 515 -45.19 -7.39 -20.28
CA ARG A 515 -46.34 -6.99 -21.06
C ARG A 515 -47.62 -7.30 -20.30
#